data_8508dce87e4e7cb9f801cda06349e587
#
_entry.id   8508dce87e4e7cb9f801cda06349e587
#
_cell.length_a   1.000
_cell.length_b   1.000
_cell.length_c   1.000
_cell.angle_alpha   90.00
_cell.angle_beta   90.00
_cell.angle_gamma   90.00
#
_symmetry.space_group_name_H-M   'P 1'
#
loop_
_entity.id
_entity.type
_entity.pdbx_description
1 polymer ?
#
loop_
_entity_poly.entity_id
_entity_poly.type
_entity_poly.pdbx_seq_one_letter_code
_entity_poly.pdbx_strand_id
1 'polypeptide(L)'
;MTKSKTITYIILATSLWGSSAFAANNPEIKSLKNELNNIKNSYERRISDLENKLNKNNSILNNTNTTRNIYGNKFNPSISVILNGKYSAFSKKTSNIAGFGIGHEGERGKEGFSIGESEINFSSNIDDKFFGSLTAAIVNEDGSDKIELEEAFIRTSPEFGLPTGLEIKAGRSFWNIGYLNANHAHTDDFADRPLPYRAFLNNSFNDDGAQISYILPTDLYVEIGGGLFRGDDFPLGGGDGNGSYSAYATMGGDIGHNQSWRFGLSTLSGEAKAGRSANEDNVTFIGDSDLYIADLKYIFTPTGNSKNQQLTLQGEYFYRNESGTYEDAIFATGEINFNDDSSGWYLQTVYKFKPQWRVGLRYSKLLTADTPVGLAGSSLDSNNHDPKSYTSMIDWTNSEFSRIRLQYNHEELSKNNHDNQIMLQYVMSFGAHSAHKY
;
A
#
# COMPACT_ATOMS: atom_id res chain seq x y z
N MET A 1 -44.75 -38.48 18.28
CA MET A 1 -44.07 -39.73 18.72
C MET A 1 -42.55 -39.53 18.46
N THR A 2 -41.91 -39.45 19.55
CA THR A 2 -40.47 -39.28 19.82
C THR A 2 -39.62 -40.42 19.32
N LYS A 3 -38.44 -40.14 18.80
CA LYS A 3 -37.27 -41.02 19.03
C LYS A 3 -35.98 -40.17 18.99
N SER A 4 -35.49 -39.95 20.19
CA SER A 4 -34.13 -39.55 20.55
C SER A 4 -33.12 -40.62 20.08
N LYS A 5 -32.00 -40.25 19.50
CA LYS A 5 -30.83 -41.10 19.35
C LYS A 5 -29.69 -40.61 20.22
N THR A 6 -29.53 -41.28 21.31
CA THR A 6 -28.41 -41.20 22.25
C THR A 6 -27.17 -41.83 21.59
N ILE A 7 -26.08 -41.07 21.47
CA ILE A 7 -24.78 -41.61 21.06
C ILE A 7 -23.99 -41.94 22.33
N THR A 8 -23.71 -43.22 22.51
CA THR A 8 -22.95 -43.78 23.63
C THR A 8 -21.46 -43.72 23.30
N TYR A 9 -20.68 -42.98 24.09
CA TYR A 9 -19.22 -43.09 24.06
C TYR A 9 -18.75 -44.30 24.84
N ILE A 10 -18.08 -45.23 24.18
CA ILE A 10 -17.39 -46.35 24.80
C ILE A 10 -16.02 -45.90 25.27
N ILE A 11 -15.83 -45.77 26.58
CA ILE A 11 -14.54 -45.61 27.23
C ILE A 11 -13.93 -47.00 27.42
N LEU A 12 -12.84 -47.27 26.68
CA LEU A 12 -12.02 -48.44 26.90
C LEU A 12 -11.02 -48.16 28.03
N ALA A 13 -11.35 -48.64 29.23
CA ALA A 13 -10.43 -48.64 30.35
C ALA A 13 -9.61 -49.96 30.30
N THR A 14 -8.34 -49.88 29.87
CA THR A 14 -7.38 -50.95 30.09
C THR A 14 -6.60 -50.67 31.37
N SER A 15 -6.88 -51.48 32.35
CA SER A 15 -6.14 -51.60 33.58
C SER A 15 -4.72 -52.13 33.32
N LEU A 16 -3.70 -51.35 33.65
CA LEU A 16 -2.35 -51.85 33.90
C LEU A 16 -1.97 -51.44 35.32
N TRP A 17 -2.12 -52.39 36.20
CA TRP A 17 -1.44 -52.42 37.50
C TRP A 17 0.04 -52.76 37.26
N GLY A 18 0.92 -51.95 37.80
CA GLY A 18 2.31 -52.34 37.96
C GLY A 18 3.29 -51.17 37.90
N SER A 19 3.86 -50.88 39.07
CA SER A 19 5.05 -50.05 39.33
C SER A 19 4.86 -48.55 39.62
N SER A 20 4.18 -48.27 40.70
CA SER A 20 4.34 -47.01 41.44
C SER A 20 5.35 -47.19 42.58
N ALA A 21 6.64 -47.08 42.30
CA ALA A 21 7.66 -47.02 43.36
C ALA A 21 9.08 -46.61 42.91
N PHE A 22 9.29 -45.89 41.76
CA PHE A 22 10.63 -45.45 41.39
C PHE A 22 10.75 -43.97 40.89
N ALA A 23 9.72 -43.18 41.04
CA ALA A 23 9.76 -41.76 40.58
C ALA A 23 10.01 -40.74 41.72
N ALA A 24 10.26 -41.12 42.93
CA ALA A 24 10.33 -40.20 44.06
C ALA A 24 11.74 -39.69 44.42
N ASN A 25 12.81 -40.15 43.77
CA ASN A 25 14.18 -39.76 44.12
C ASN A 25 15.11 -39.59 42.91
N ASN A 26 14.62 -39.04 41.81
CA ASN A 26 15.54 -38.65 40.75
C ASN A 26 16.05 -37.21 41.05
N PRO A 27 17.36 -37.03 41.38
CA PRO A 27 17.95 -35.73 41.72
C PRO A 27 17.79 -34.75 40.56
N GLU A 28 17.70 -35.16 39.31
CA GLU A 28 17.45 -34.32 38.15
C GLU A 28 16.04 -33.71 38.16
N ILE A 29 15.00 -34.50 38.49
CA ILE A 29 13.62 -33.97 38.60
C ILE A 29 13.52 -32.95 39.74
N LYS A 30 14.23 -33.18 40.84
CA LYS A 30 14.29 -32.23 41.95
C LYS A 30 15.03 -30.94 41.57
N SER A 31 16.10 -31.04 40.79
CA SER A 31 16.86 -29.92 40.26
C SER A 31 15.99 -29.10 39.28
N LEU A 32 15.36 -29.75 38.31
CA LEU A 32 14.46 -29.12 37.36
C LEU A 32 13.26 -28.42 38.01
N LYS A 33 12.69 -29.03 39.07
CA LYS A 33 11.61 -28.42 39.82
C LYS A 33 12.08 -27.18 40.60
N ASN A 34 13.31 -27.20 41.13
CA ASN A 34 13.92 -26.04 41.78
C ASN A 34 14.24 -24.92 40.75
N GLU A 35 14.75 -25.27 39.56
CA GLU A 35 14.96 -24.30 38.50
C GLU A 35 13.65 -23.66 38.01
N LEU A 36 12.61 -24.45 37.82
CA LEU A 36 11.29 -23.96 37.42
C LEU A 36 10.71 -23.02 38.47
N ASN A 37 10.84 -23.33 39.76
CA ASN A 37 10.44 -22.45 40.84
C ASN A 37 11.28 -21.14 40.90
N ASN A 38 12.58 -21.23 40.64
CA ASN A 38 13.45 -20.06 40.58
C ASN A 38 13.09 -19.16 39.38
N ILE A 39 12.82 -19.74 38.23
CA ILE A 39 12.34 -19.02 37.04
C ILE A 39 11.00 -18.35 37.33
N LYS A 40 10.02 -19.10 37.86
CA LYS A 40 8.73 -18.57 38.26
C LYS A 40 8.86 -17.37 39.21
N ASN A 41 9.59 -17.52 40.29
CA ASN A 41 9.82 -16.45 41.27
C ASN A 41 10.56 -15.23 40.66
N SER A 42 11.44 -15.47 39.67
CA SER A 42 12.11 -14.38 38.92
C SER A 42 11.12 -13.60 38.06
N TYR A 43 10.22 -14.30 37.36
CA TYR A 43 9.19 -13.62 36.57
C TYR A 43 8.17 -12.89 37.43
N GLU A 44 7.72 -13.48 38.55
CA GLU A 44 6.82 -12.81 39.50
C GLU A 44 7.41 -11.51 40.07
N ARG A 45 8.71 -11.52 40.39
CA ARG A 45 9.41 -10.29 40.81
C ARG A 45 9.47 -9.24 39.69
N ARG A 46 9.77 -9.67 38.45
CA ARG A 46 9.80 -8.74 37.31
C ARG A 46 8.42 -8.15 37.01
N ILE A 47 7.35 -8.94 37.12
CA ILE A 47 5.98 -8.45 36.96
C ILE A 47 5.67 -7.41 38.05
N SER A 48 5.95 -7.73 39.32
CA SER A 48 5.73 -6.79 40.44
C SER A 48 6.56 -5.50 40.28
N ASP A 49 7.80 -5.59 39.82
CA ASP A 49 8.64 -4.42 39.56
C ASP A 49 8.09 -3.56 38.40
N LEU A 50 7.57 -4.18 37.35
CA LEU A 50 6.94 -3.48 36.24
C LEU A 50 5.63 -2.82 36.67
N GLU A 51 4.79 -3.50 37.44
CA GLU A 51 3.56 -2.94 38.02
C GLU A 51 3.86 -1.75 38.94
N ASN A 52 4.89 -1.85 39.80
CA ASN A 52 5.33 -0.76 40.64
C ASN A 52 5.86 0.44 39.84
N LYS A 53 6.61 0.20 38.76
CA LYS A 53 7.06 1.26 37.84
C LYS A 53 5.87 1.91 37.11
N LEU A 54 4.91 1.13 36.68
CA LEU A 54 3.69 1.64 36.03
C LEU A 54 2.88 2.53 37.00
N ASN A 55 2.67 2.06 38.22
CA ASN A 55 1.98 2.80 39.27
C ASN A 55 2.75 4.07 39.69
N LYS A 56 4.07 4.02 39.74
CA LYS A 56 4.92 5.17 40.04
C LYS A 56 4.89 6.21 38.90
N ASN A 57 4.90 5.76 37.65
CA ASN A 57 4.74 6.67 36.51
C ASN A 57 3.35 7.30 36.48
N ASN A 58 2.30 6.55 36.78
CA ASN A 58 0.95 7.08 36.89
C ASN A 58 0.80 8.07 38.05
N SER A 59 1.51 7.86 39.18
CA SER A 59 1.50 8.82 40.31
C SER A 59 2.34 10.08 40.02
N ILE A 60 3.39 9.98 39.23
CA ILE A 60 4.20 11.13 38.78
C ILE A 60 3.39 11.97 37.75
N LEU A 61 2.66 11.33 36.85
CA LEU A 61 1.74 12.01 35.91
C LEU A 61 0.59 12.74 36.64
N ASN A 62 0.18 12.27 37.81
CA ASN A 62 -0.85 12.93 38.62
C ASN A 62 -0.33 14.07 39.51
N ASN A 63 0.98 14.24 39.71
CA ASN A 63 1.58 15.22 40.61
C ASN A 63 2.33 16.38 39.93
N THR A 64 2.43 16.43 38.61
CA THR A 64 2.92 17.61 37.89
C THR A 64 1.79 18.56 37.51
N ASN A 65 1.16 19.14 38.54
CA ASN A 65 0.26 20.30 38.41
C ASN A 65 1.14 21.56 38.19
N THR A 66 1.68 21.74 37.01
CA THR A 66 1.96 23.06 36.42
C THR A 66 2.53 22.85 35.02
N THR A 67 1.83 23.32 34.07
CA THR A 67 1.98 23.45 32.62
C THR A 67 1.09 22.47 31.84
N ARG A 68 -0.06 23.07 31.47
CA ARG A 68 -0.91 22.61 30.38
C ARG A 68 -1.09 21.09 30.32
N ASN A 69 -1.90 20.57 31.25
CA ASN A 69 -2.62 19.34 31.02
C ASN A 69 -3.51 19.58 29.79
N ILE A 70 -2.97 19.30 28.64
CA ILE A 70 -3.77 18.89 27.51
C ILE A 70 -4.27 17.53 27.98
N TYR A 71 -5.40 17.51 28.65
CA TYR A 71 -6.17 16.30 28.88
C TYR A 71 -6.21 15.62 27.53
N GLY A 72 -5.72 14.38 27.43
CA GLY A 72 -5.84 13.58 26.23
C GLY A 72 -7.32 13.46 25.93
N ASN A 73 -7.85 14.45 25.27
CA ASN A 73 -9.20 14.42 24.75
C ASN A 73 -9.17 13.31 23.69
N LYS A 74 -9.99 12.28 23.86
CA LYS A 74 -10.15 11.21 22.88
C LYS A 74 -10.47 11.73 21.48
N PHE A 75 -10.87 12.99 21.37
CA PHE A 75 -11.23 13.71 20.16
C PHE A 75 -10.16 14.70 19.67
N ASN A 76 -9.01 14.85 20.34
CA ASN A 76 -7.91 15.63 19.78
C ASN A 76 -7.32 14.88 18.59
N PRO A 77 -7.24 15.48 17.40
CA PRO A 77 -6.66 14.81 16.25
C PRO A 77 -5.20 14.47 16.51
N SER A 78 -4.80 13.28 16.12
CA SER A 78 -3.41 12.94 15.95
C SER A 78 -2.86 13.73 14.78
N ILE A 79 -1.71 14.38 14.96
CA ILE A 79 -1.04 15.13 13.90
C ILE A 79 0.26 14.42 13.60
N SER A 80 0.48 14.11 12.32
CA SER A 80 1.75 13.58 11.83
C SER A 80 2.21 14.34 10.60
N VAL A 81 3.52 14.45 10.45
CA VAL A 81 4.15 15.11 9.32
C VAL A 81 5.16 14.17 8.69
N ILE A 82 5.12 14.05 7.38
CA ILE A 82 6.07 13.34 6.56
C ILE A 82 6.90 14.36 5.78
N LEU A 83 8.20 14.28 5.88
CA LEU A 83 9.13 15.00 5.03
C LEU A 83 9.74 14.00 4.05
N ASN A 84 9.49 14.19 2.77
CA ASN A 84 9.98 13.36 1.68
C ASN A 84 10.80 14.22 0.73
N GLY A 85 12.12 14.14 0.81
CA GLY A 85 13.02 14.87 -0.06
C GLY A 85 13.78 13.93 -1.00
N LYS A 86 14.00 14.39 -2.22
CA LYS A 86 14.66 13.60 -3.27
C LYS A 86 15.67 14.44 -4.03
N TYR A 87 16.81 13.84 -4.36
CA TYR A 87 17.71 14.32 -5.39
C TYR A 87 17.71 13.34 -6.54
N SER A 88 17.47 13.81 -7.76
CA SER A 88 17.38 12.98 -8.96
C SER A 88 18.35 13.49 -10.02
N ALA A 89 19.05 12.56 -10.68
CA ALA A 89 19.90 12.83 -11.83
C ALA A 89 19.53 11.85 -12.95
N PHE A 90 19.37 12.36 -14.16
CA PHE A 90 18.90 11.62 -15.32
C PHE A 90 19.87 11.75 -16.50
N SER A 91 20.02 10.68 -17.27
CA SER A 91 20.89 10.71 -18.47
C SER A 91 20.17 11.28 -19.70
N LYS A 92 18.84 11.38 -19.67
CA LYS A 92 17.99 11.89 -20.76
C LYS A 92 17.04 12.97 -20.26
N LYS A 93 16.70 13.91 -21.14
CA LYS A 93 15.75 15.00 -20.84
C LYS A 93 14.30 14.57 -20.96
N THR A 94 13.99 13.68 -21.92
CA THR A 94 12.63 13.22 -22.22
C THR A 94 12.35 11.87 -21.56
N SER A 95 11.15 11.70 -21.07
CA SER A 95 10.69 10.51 -20.35
C SER A 95 9.37 9.94 -20.88
N ASN A 96 8.99 10.30 -22.13
CA ASN A 96 7.74 9.83 -22.72
C ASN A 96 7.76 8.31 -22.85
N ILE A 97 6.67 7.68 -22.42
CA ILE A 97 6.45 6.24 -22.50
C ILE A 97 5.74 5.95 -23.82
N ALA A 98 6.43 5.34 -24.76
CA ALA A 98 5.90 5.06 -26.10
C ALA A 98 4.60 4.23 -26.02
N GLY A 99 3.59 4.62 -26.78
CA GLY A 99 2.29 3.93 -26.85
C GLY A 99 1.33 4.23 -25.69
N PHE A 100 1.69 5.13 -24.77
CA PHE A 100 0.82 5.48 -23.63
C PHE A 100 0.64 6.98 -23.47
N GLY A 101 -0.60 7.40 -23.20
CA GLY A 101 -0.88 8.70 -22.64
C GLY A 101 -0.67 8.65 -21.13
N ILE A 102 0.24 9.46 -20.62
CA ILE A 102 0.63 9.48 -19.21
C ILE A 102 0.09 10.76 -18.57
N GLY A 103 -0.63 10.64 -17.47
CA GLY A 103 -1.05 11.78 -16.68
C GLY A 103 0.14 12.46 -15.98
N HIS A 104 -0.07 13.68 -15.51
CA HIS A 104 1.01 14.54 -14.98
C HIS A 104 1.81 13.90 -13.83
N GLU A 105 1.17 13.24 -12.90
CA GLU A 105 1.85 12.58 -11.77
C GLU A 105 2.59 11.30 -12.18
N GLY A 106 2.15 10.64 -13.27
CA GLY A 106 2.81 9.45 -13.85
C GLY A 106 4.10 9.77 -14.57
N GLU A 107 4.37 11.05 -14.84
CA GLU A 107 5.60 11.50 -15.45
C GLU A 107 6.78 11.37 -14.49
N ARG A 108 7.97 11.38 -15.06
CA ARG A 108 9.21 11.42 -14.30
C ARG A 108 9.44 12.85 -13.80
N GLY A 109 9.47 13.11 -12.54
CA GLY A 109 9.71 14.45 -11.99
C GLY A 109 10.99 15.14 -12.51
N LYS A 110 11.25 16.36 -12.07
CA LYS A 110 12.38 17.20 -12.51
C LYS A 110 13.72 16.69 -11.94
N GLU A 111 14.81 16.99 -12.65
CA GLU A 111 16.18 16.72 -12.21
C GLU A 111 16.59 17.69 -11.10
N GLY A 112 17.45 17.23 -10.18
CA GLY A 112 17.97 18.01 -9.06
C GLY A 112 17.27 17.74 -7.74
N PHE A 113 17.33 18.69 -6.82
CA PHE A 113 16.65 18.61 -5.52
C PHE A 113 15.16 18.89 -5.66
N SER A 114 14.34 18.05 -5.08
CA SER A 114 12.90 18.25 -4.96
C SER A 114 12.42 17.86 -3.56
N ILE A 115 11.44 18.60 -3.08
CA ILE A 115 10.59 18.14 -1.99
C ILE A 115 9.56 17.26 -2.69
N GLY A 116 9.62 15.94 -2.46
CA GLY A 116 8.55 15.04 -2.88
C GLY A 116 7.27 15.40 -2.14
N GLU A 117 6.25 14.60 -2.28
CA GLU A 117 5.02 14.73 -1.48
C GLU A 117 5.37 14.71 0.00
N SER A 118 5.42 15.92 0.59
CA SER A 118 5.61 16.10 2.03
C SER A 118 4.25 16.36 2.64
N GLU A 119 3.81 15.51 3.55
CA GLU A 119 2.42 15.41 3.96
C GLU A 119 2.20 15.89 5.40
N ILE A 120 1.03 16.44 5.64
CA ILE A 120 0.49 16.69 6.98
C ILE A 120 -0.82 15.91 7.08
N ASN A 121 -0.90 14.99 8.05
CA ASN A 121 -2.08 14.22 8.32
C ASN A 121 -2.70 14.60 9.66
N PHE A 122 -4.02 14.74 9.66
CA PHE A 122 -4.86 14.90 10.83
C PHE A 122 -5.84 13.74 10.88
N SER A 123 -5.84 12.95 11.95
CA SER A 123 -6.77 11.84 12.08
C SER A 123 -7.30 11.69 13.50
N SER A 124 -8.57 11.34 13.62
CA SER A 124 -9.22 11.14 14.92
C SER A 124 -10.49 10.31 14.79
N ASN A 125 -10.90 9.68 15.89
CA ASN A 125 -12.30 9.33 16.04
C ASN A 125 -13.14 10.61 16.12
N ILE A 126 -14.14 10.74 15.27
CA ILE A 126 -15.10 11.86 15.29
C ILE A 126 -16.01 11.68 16.51
N ASP A 127 -16.49 10.46 16.67
CA ASP A 127 -17.28 9.98 17.81
C ASP A 127 -17.02 8.47 18.01
N ASP A 128 -17.92 7.75 18.66
CA ASP A 128 -17.86 6.30 18.84
C ASP A 128 -18.15 5.51 17.56
N LYS A 129 -18.75 6.14 16.53
CA LYS A 129 -19.24 5.50 15.30
C LYS A 129 -18.39 5.78 14.08
N PHE A 130 -17.66 6.89 14.07
CA PHE A 130 -16.91 7.34 12.90
C PHE A 130 -15.48 7.70 13.24
N PHE A 131 -14.60 7.35 12.32
CA PHE A 131 -13.22 7.82 12.25
C PHE A 131 -13.06 8.74 11.04
N GLY A 132 -12.29 9.81 11.18
CA GLY A 132 -11.96 10.74 10.11
C GLY A 132 -10.47 10.91 9.93
N SER A 133 -10.04 11.11 8.69
CA SER A 133 -8.66 11.45 8.30
C SER A 133 -8.66 12.54 7.23
N LEU A 134 -7.70 13.44 7.34
CA LEU A 134 -7.39 14.47 6.34
C LEU A 134 -5.89 14.49 6.14
N THR A 135 -5.44 14.28 4.89
CA THR A 135 -4.04 14.37 4.48
C THR A 135 -3.90 15.43 3.40
N ALA A 136 -3.01 16.39 3.64
CA ALA A 136 -2.63 17.39 2.67
C ALA A 136 -1.15 17.26 2.34
N ALA A 137 -0.82 17.21 1.05
CA ALA A 137 0.55 17.21 0.55
C ALA A 137 1.00 18.62 0.18
N ILE A 138 2.27 18.92 0.40
CA ILE A 138 2.94 20.10 -0.11
C ILE A 138 3.79 19.63 -1.28
N VAL A 139 3.46 20.08 -2.47
CA VAL A 139 4.14 19.74 -3.72
C VAL A 139 4.71 21.00 -4.38
N ASN A 140 5.78 20.85 -5.14
CA ASN A 140 6.33 21.95 -5.94
C ASN A 140 6.04 21.69 -7.41
N GLU A 141 5.11 22.45 -7.98
CA GLU A 141 4.78 22.43 -9.39
C GLU A 141 5.24 23.72 -10.07
N ASP A 142 6.02 23.60 -11.12
CA ASP A 142 6.53 24.69 -11.95
C ASP A 142 7.19 25.84 -11.18
N GLY A 143 7.86 25.49 -10.06
CA GLY A 143 8.53 26.45 -9.20
C GLY A 143 7.61 27.17 -8.22
N SER A 144 6.37 26.75 -8.09
CA SER A 144 5.41 27.25 -7.10
C SER A 144 5.02 26.14 -6.13
N ASP A 145 5.02 26.44 -4.83
CA ASP A 145 4.54 25.51 -3.82
C ASP A 145 3.02 25.52 -3.80
N LYS A 146 2.41 24.33 -3.88
CA LYS A 146 0.98 24.09 -3.80
C LYS A 146 0.65 23.18 -2.64
N ILE A 147 -0.57 23.31 -2.13
CA ILE A 147 -1.14 22.38 -1.15
C ILE A 147 -2.22 21.59 -1.87
N GLU A 148 -2.05 20.29 -1.91
CA GLU A 148 -2.99 19.35 -2.52
C GLU A 148 -3.68 18.52 -1.45
N LEU A 149 -4.99 18.30 -1.62
CA LEU A 149 -5.77 17.44 -0.74
C LEU A 149 -5.68 16.00 -1.26
N GLU A 150 -4.84 15.19 -0.62
CA GLU A 150 -4.73 13.78 -0.98
C GLU A 150 -5.84 12.92 -0.39
N GLU A 151 -6.16 13.12 0.89
CA GLU A 151 -7.23 12.38 1.53
C GLU A 151 -8.09 13.28 2.41
N ALA A 152 -9.39 13.08 2.36
CA ALA A 152 -10.36 13.66 3.27
C ALA A 152 -11.57 12.72 3.34
N PHE A 153 -11.54 11.77 4.27
CA PHE A 153 -12.56 10.74 4.35
C PHE A 153 -13.05 10.49 5.78
N ILE A 154 -14.23 9.91 5.84
CA ILE A 154 -14.77 9.27 7.04
C ILE A 154 -14.93 7.77 6.78
N ARG A 155 -14.80 6.97 7.84
CA ARG A 155 -15.12 5.54 7.82
C ARG A 155 -15.88 5.14 9.07
N THR A 156 -16.71 4.10 8.93
CA THR A 156 -17.48 3.56 10.06
C THR A 156 -16.56 2.83 11.04
N SER A 157 -16.84 2.99 12.33
CA SER A 157 -16.23 2.21 13.43
C SER A 157 -17.11 1.00 13.76
N PRO A 158 -16.58 -0.03 14.46
CA PRO A 158 -17.37 -1.20 14.87
C PRO A 158 -18.64 -0.85 15.66
N GLU A 159 -18.63 0.24 16.42
CA GLU A 159 -19.75 0.73 17.22
C GLU A 159 -20.87 1.37 16.39
N PHE A 160 -20.68 1.53 15.08
CA PHE A 160 -21.74 1.99 14.17
C PHE A 160 -22.93 1.01 14.09
N GLY A 161 -22.70 -0.27 14.45
CA GLY A 161 -23.74 -1.29 14.48
C GLY A 161 -23.88 -2.07 13.17
N LEU A 162 -22.92 -1.96 12.26
CA LEU A 162 -22.83 -2.84 11.09
C LEU A 162 -22.43 -4.27 11.51
N PRO A 163 -22.72 -5.28 10.68
CA PRO A 163 -22.15 -6.61 10.86
C PRO A 163 -20.63 -6.58 11.02
N THR A 164 -20.09 -7.39 11.92
CA THR A 164 -18.63 -7.50 12.11
C THR A 164 -17.93 -7.77 10.80
N GLY A 165 -16.90 -6.98 10.50
CA GLY A 165 -16.14 -7.06 9.26
C GLY A 165 -16.64 -6.15 8.14
N LEU A 166 -17.82 -5.52 8.28
CA LEU A 166 -18.34 -4.58 7.31
C LEU A 166 -17.88 -3.16 7.64
N GLU A 167 -17.27 -2.48 6.67
CA GLU A 167 -16.84 -1.08 6.76
C GLU A 167 -17.38 -0.29 5.57
N ILE A 168 -17.77 0.96 5.81
CA ILE A 168 -18.08 1.94 4.77
C ILE A 168 -17.12 3.10 4.93
N LYS A 169 -16.44 3.47 3.84
CA LYS A 169 -15.52 4.61 3.74
C LYS A 169 -16.04 5.57 2.68
N ALA A 170 -16.10 6.87 2.97
CA ALA A 170 -16.59 7.88 2.04
C ALA A 170 -15.78 9.17 2.14
N GLY A 171 -15.56 9.83 0.99
CA GLY A 171 -14.75 11.03 0.83
C GLY A 171 -13.69 10.84 -0.25
N ARG A 172 -12.60 11.59 -0.18
CA ARG A 172 -11.42 11.44 -1.04
C ARG A 172 -10.43 10.49 -0.40
N SER A 173 -9.95 9.52 -1.14
CA SER A 173 -8.94 8.57 -0.64
C SER A 173 -8.25 7.80 -1.74
N PHE A 174 -7.10 7.18 -1.41
CA PHE A 174 -6.53 6.09 -2.18
C PHE A 174 -7.37 4.83 -1.97
N TRP A 175 -7.99 4.35 -3.05
CA TRP A 175 -8.95 3.26 -2.99
C TRP A 175 -8.29 1.89 -3.16
N ASN A 176 -8.97 0.82 -2.73
CA ASN A 176 -8.46 -0.55 -2.83
C ASN A 176 -8.51 -1.06 -4.28
N ILE A 177 -7.55 -0.64 -5.10
CA ILE A 177 -7.36 -1.01 -6.50
C ILE A 177 -5.90 -1.40 -6.70
N GLY A 178 -5.62 -2.70 -6.85
CA GLY A 178 -4.26 -3.22 -6.74
C GLY A 178 -3.69 -3.15 -5.32
N TYR A 179 -2.42 -3.43 -5.16
CA TYR A 179 -1.76 -3.46 -3.86
C TYR A 179 -1.17 -2.10 -3.46
N LEU A 180 -0.39 -1.45 -4.36
CA LEU A 180 0.28 -0.19 -3.99
C LEU A 180 -0.67 0.99 -3.92
N ASN A 181 -1.79 0.97 -4.65
CA ASN A 181 -2.70 2.12 -4.69
C ASN A 181 -3.29 2.51 -3.33
N ALA A 182 -3.54 1.53 -2.47
CA ALA A 182 -4.08 1.80 -1.13
C ALA A 182 -3.06 2.42 -0.16
N ASN A 183 -1.83 2.68 -0.62
CA ASN A 183 -0.74 3.20 0.18
C ASN A 183 -0.20 4.51 -0.40
N HIS A 184 0.25 5.41 0.47
CA HIS A 184 0.99 6.60 0.05
C HIS A 184 2.36 6.23 -0.54
N ALA A 185 2.78 6.93 -1.58
CA ALA A 185 4.01 6.61 -2.33
C ALA A 185 5.29 6.64 -1.48
N HIS A 186 5.35 7.48 -0.45
CA HIS A 186 6.50 7.54 0.47
C HIS A 186 6.67 6.27 1.32
N THR A 187 5.62 5.44 1.47
CA THR A 187 5.69 4.15 2.17
C THR A 187 6.22 3.02 1.30
N ASP A 188 6.24 3.19 -0.01
CA ASP A 188 6.67 2.20 -0.98
C ASP A 188 8.13 1.77 -0.75
N ASP A 189 8.45 0.57 -1.20
CA ASP A 189 9.80 0.00 -1.09
C ASP A 189 10.81 0.67 -2.04
N PHE A 190 10.35 1.36 -3.08
CA PHE A 190 11.16 2.09 -4.05
C PHE A 190 10.82 3.58 -4.05
N ALA A 191 11.71 4.43 -4.57
CA ALA A 191 11.55 5.89 -4.57
C ALA A 191 10.57 6.39 -5.65
N ASP A 192 10.15 5.52 -6.54
CA ASP A 192 9.18 5.74 -7.61
C ASP A 192 8.27 4.51 -7.77
N ARG A 193 7.13 4.70 -8.38
CA ARG A 193 6.23 3.60 -8.73
C ARG A 193 6.64 2.90 -10.02
N PRO A 194 6.31 1.60 -10.19
CA PRO A 194 6.63 0.84 -11.39
C PRO A 194 5.84 1.35 -12.60
N LEU A 195 6.35 1.07 -13.83
CA LEU A 195 5.74 1.55 -15.08
C LEU A 195 4.22 1.30 -15.18
N PRO A 196 3.65 0.16 -14.78
CA PRO A 196 2.19 -0.03 -14.86
C PRO A 196 1.40 0.99 -14.02
N TYR A 197 1.88 1.35 -12.83
CA TYR A 197 1.23 2.39 -12.03
C TYR A 197 1.29 3.76 -12.70
N ARG A 198 2.42 4.10 -13.30
CA ARG A 198 2.60 5.35 -14.04
C ARG A 198 1.66 5.43 -15.25
N ALA A 199 1.56 4.32 -16.00
CA ALA A 199 0.79 4.27 -17.26
C ALA A 199 -0.72 4.10 -17.07
N PHE A 200 -1.15 3.34 -16.07
CA PHE A 200 -2.56 2.97 -15.91
C PHE A 200 -3.29 3.72 -14.81
N LEU A 201 -2.57 4.26 -13.80
CA LEU A 201 -3.16 4.92 -12.64
C LEU A 201 -2.57 6.32 -12.36
N ASN A 202 -1.74 6.87 -13.26
CA ASN A 202 -1.07 8.15 -12.99
C ASN A 202 -0.36 8.17 -11.64
N ASN A 203 0.42 7.11 -11.33
CA ASN A 203 0.97 6.74 -10.04
C ASN A 203 -0.06 6.22 -9.02
N SER A 204 -1.22 6.83 -8.90
CA SER A 204 -2.27 6.39 -7.97
C SER A 204 -3.65 6.83 -8.42
N PHE A 205 -4.65 6.00 -8.19
CA PHE A 205 -6.04 6.38 -8.29
C PHE A 205 -6.52 6.96 -6.96
N ASN A 206 -6.76 8.24 -6.96
CA ASN A 206 -7.27 9.03 -5.85
C ASN A 206 -8.47 9.82 -6.35
N ASP A 207 -9.64 9.62 -5.76
CA ASP A 207 -10.87 10.25 -6.24
C ASP A 207 -11.88 10.43 -5.09
N ASP A 208 -12.86 11.30 -5.31
CA ASP A 208 -13.99 11.48 -4.42
C ASP A 208 -15.00 10.35 -4.61
N GLY A 209 -15.37 9.65 -3.53
CA GLY A 209 -16.27 8.52 -3.66
C GLY A 209 -16.65 7.84 -2.37
N ALA A 210 -17.19 6.64 -2.50
CA ALA A 210 -17.52 5.77 -1.39
C ALA A 210 -17.22 4.32 -1.73
N GLN A 211 -16.67 3.59 -0.76
CA GLN A 211 -16.35 2.17 -0.87
C GLN A 211 -16.94 1.41 0.31
N ILE A 212 -17.50 0.25 0.04
CA ILE A 212 -17.92 -0.72 1.04
C ILE A 212 -16.96 -1.91 1.00
N SER A 213 -16.55 -2.40 2.15
CA SER A 213 -15.73 -3.60 2.28
C SER A 213 -16.30 -4.54 3.32
N TYR A 214 -16.07 -5.83 3.12
CA TYR A 214 -16.51 -6.88 4.03
C TYR A 214 -15.44 -7.95 4.20
N ILE A 215 -14.94 -8.08 5.43
CA ILE A 215 -14.06 -9.17 5.81
C ILE A 215 -14.93 -10.37 6.19
N LEU A 216 -14.82 -11.45 5.43
CA LEU A 216 -15.60 -12.67 5.66
C LEU A 216 -15.13 -13.39 6.93
N PRO A 217 -16.04 -14.01 7.68
CA PRO A 217 -15.71 -14.80 8.87
C PRO A 217 -15.19 -16.20 8.49
N THR A 218 -14.03 -16.25 7.84
CA THR A 218 -13.36 -17.46 7.37
C THR A 218 -12.00 -17.64 8.05
N ASP A 219 -11.47 -18.88 8.08
CA ASP A 219 -10.15 -19.16 8.68
C ASP A 219 -9.02 -18.43 7.92
N LEU A 220 -9.14 -18.31 6.61
CA LEU A 220 -8.28 -17.45 5.80
C LEU A 220 -8.83 -16.02 5.82
N TYR A 221 -7.93 -15.04 5.81
CA TYR A 221 -8.34 -13.67 5.52
C TYR A 221 -8.94 -13.60 4.12
N VAL A 222 -10.19 -13.18 4.02
CA VAL A 222 -10.87 -12.91 2.75
C VAL A 222 -11.64 -11.60 2.93
N GLU A 223 -11.32 -10.62 2.10
CA GLU A 223 -12.01 -9.34 2.03
C GLU A 223 -12.54 -9.14 0.63
N ILE A 224 -13.80 -8.71 0.54
CA ILE A 224 -14.42 -8.30 -0.72
C ILE A 224 -14.94 -6.87 -0.57
N GLY A 225 -14.96 -6.14 -1.64
CA GLY A 225 -15.50 -4.77 -1.60
C GLY A 225 -15.77 -4.21 -2.97
N GLY A 226 -16.34 -3.02 -2.98
CA GLY A 226 -16.60 -2.27 -4.20
C GLY A 226 -16.87 -0.81 -3.88
N GLY A 227 -16.67 0.05 -4.86
CA GLY A 227 -16.80 1.49 -4.72
C GLY A 227 -17.44 2.16 -5.92
N LEU A 228 -17.95 3.36 -5.67
CA LEU A 228 -18.46 4.29 -6.68
C LEU A 228 -17.71 5.61 -6.49
N PHE A 229 -17.19 6.16 -7.57
CA PHE A 229 -16.35 7.35 -7.54
C PHE A 229 -16.80 8.34 -8.58
N ARG A 230 -16.34 9.57 -8.46
CA ARG A 230 -16.66 10.66 -9.35
C ARG A 230 -16.14 10.43 -10.76
N GLY A 231 -14.94 9.86 -10.91
CA GLY A 231 -14.33 9.56 -12.19
C GLY A 231 -13.70 10.77 -12.88
N ASP A 232 -13.41 11.85 -12.14
CA ASP A 232 -12.82 13.05 -12.71
C ASP A 232 -11.33 12.88 -12.98
N ASP A 233 -10.65 12.09 -12.14
CA ASP A 233 -9.21 11.93 -12.20
C ASP A 233 -8.80 10.77 -13.11
N PHE A 234 -7.54 10.79 -13.56
CA PHE A 234 -6.92 9.70 -14.30
C PHE A 234 -7.05 8.36 -13.53
N PRO A 235 -7.39 7.23 -14.18
CA PRO A 235 -7.38 6.91 -15.62
C PRO A 235 -8.69 7.20 -16.36
N LEU A 236 -9.61 7.89 -15.75
CA LEU A 236 -10.85 8.33 -16.35
C LEU A 236 -10.73 9.81 -16.73
N GLY A 237 -11.74 10.52 -16.94
CA GLY A 237 -11.61 11.91 -17.37
C GLY A 237 -12.96 12.60 -17.38
N GLY A 238 -13.48 12.78 -16.17
CA GLY A 238 -14.54 13.71 -15.87
C GLY A 238 -15.88 13.44 -16.54
N GLY A 239 -16.87 14.02 -15.91
CA GLY A 239 -18.25 14.02 -16.31
C GLY A 239 -19.12 14.39 -15.14
N ASP A 240 -20.36 14.80 -15.37
CA ASP A 240 -21.32 15.04 -14.30
C ASP A 240 -21.77 13.70 -13.68
N GLY A 241 -21.67 13.57 -12.36
CA GLY A 241 -22.20 12.43 -11.59
C GLY A 241 -21.14 11.40 -11.20
N ASN A 242 -21.57 10.13 -11.05
CA ASN A 242 -20.66 9.02 -10.75
C ASN A 242 -20.12 8.47 -12.08
N GLY A 243 -18.84 8.73 -12.34
CA GLY A 243 -18.18 8.35 -13.59
C GLY A 243 -17.47 7.01 -13.53
N SER A 244 -17.24 6.45 -12.31
CA SER A 244 -16.49 5.21 -12.17
C SER A 244 -16.96 4.31 -11.05
N TYR A 245 -16.64 3.03 -11.16
CA TYR A 245 -16.93 2.02 -10.17
C TYR A 245 -15.79 0.99 -10.08
N SER A 246 -15.62 0.44 -8.89
CA SER A 246 -14.66 -0.63 -8.65
C SER A 246 -15.27 -1.83 -7.94
N ALA A 247 -14.63 -2.97 -8.12
CA ALA A 247 -14.84 -4.14 -7.28
C ALA A 247 -13.49 -4.81 -6.97
N TYR A 248 -13.36 -5.41 -5.81
CA TYR A 248 -12.14 -6.14 -5.46
C TYR A 248 -12.41 -7.32 -4.54
N ALA A 249 -11.49 -8.27 -4.58
CA ALA A 249 -11.42 -9.38 -3.64
C ALA A 249 -9.96 -9.62 -3.27
N THR A 250 -9.68 -9.74 -1.99
CA THR A 250 -8.36 -10.03 -1.45
C THR A 250 -8.43 -11.25 -0.57
N MET A 251 -7.44 -12.13 -0.68
CA MET A 251 -7.28 -13.26 0.22
C MET A 251 -5.83 -13.34 0.71
N GLY A 252 -5.63 -13.90 1.90
CA GLY A 252 -4.30 -14.04 2.47
C GLY A 252 -4.28 -14.98 3.66
N GLY A 253 -3.07 -15.33 4.08
CA GLY A 253 -2.88 -16.21 5.22
C GLY A 253 -1.41 -16.48 5.51
N ASP A 254 -1.18 -17.25 6.56
CA ASP A 254 0.15 -17.65 6.99
C ASP A 254 0.45 -19.09 6.58
N ILE A 255 1.71 -19.35 6.24
CA ILE A 255 2.24 -20.69 6.00
C ILE A 255 3.27 -20.97 7.09
N GLY A 256 2.86 -21.72 8.12
CA GLY A 256 3.66 -21.94 9.31
C GLY A 256 3.83 -20.65 10.14
N HIS A 257 5.03 -20.46 10.73
CA HIS A 257 5.27 -19.33 11.66
C HIS A 257 6.10 -18.19 11.06
N ASN A 258 6.57 -18.34 9.83
CA ASN A 258 7.56 -17.43 9.24
C ASN A 258 7.28 -17.03 7.80
N GLN A 259 6.13 -17.37 7.28
CA GLN A 259 5.72 -17.03 5.92
C GLN A 259 4.29 -16.51 5.92
N SER A 260 4.02 -15.49 5.13
CA SER A 260 2.67 -15.01 4.85
C SER A 260 2.53 -14.66 3.38
N TRP A 261 1.32 -14.72 2.89
CA TRP A 261 0.99 -14.41 1.51
C TRP A 261 -0.32 -13.63 1.42
N ARG A 262 -0.43 -12.84 0.38
CA ARG A 262 -1.65 -12.13 -0.02
C ARG A 262 -1.79 -12.22 -1.53
N PHE A 263 -3.01 -12.45 -1.99
CA PHE A 263 -3.42 -12.39 -3.38
C PHE A 263 -4.65 -11.48 -3.49
N GLY A 264 -4.68 -10.63 -4.52
CA GLY A 264 -5.78 -9.72 -4.78
C GLY A 264 -6.18 -9.70 -6.25
N LEU A 265 -7.45 -9.43 -6.48
CA LEU A 265 -8.03 -9.10 -7.78
C LEU A 265 -8.84 -7.84 -7.62
N SER A 266 -8.72 -6.90 -8.55
CA SER A 266 -9.52 -5.67 -8.56
C SER A 266 -9.83 -5.22 -9.98
N THR A 267 -10.90 -4.45 -10.11
CA THR A 267 -11.27 -3.78 -11.35
C THR A 267 -11.66 -2.33 -11.08
N LEU A 268 -11.36 -1.47 -12.05
CA LEU A 268 -11.81 -0.08 -12.11
C LEU A 268 -12.37 0.17 -13.51
N SER A 269 -13.64 0.54 -13.60
CA SER A 269 -14.34 0.75 -14.86
C SER A 269 -15.00 2.11 -14.85
N GLY A 270 -15.07 2.76 -16.01
CA GLY A 270 -15.75 4.04 -16.19
C GLY A 270 -15.55 4.63 -17.57
N GLU A 271 -16.14 5.79 -17.78
CA GLU A 271 -16.16 6.50 -19.05
C GLU A 271 -15.46 7.86 -18.93
N ALA A 272 -14.49 8.12 -19.79
CA ALA A 272 -13.82 9.42 -19.92
C ALA A 272 -14.67 10.38 -20.77
N LYS A 273 -15.80 10.85 -20.24
CA LYS A 273 -16.81 11.66 -20.99
C LYS A 273 -16.31 13.04 -21.37
N ALA A 274 -15.62 13.72 -20.46
CA ALA A 274 -15.12 15.08 -20.69
C ALA A 274 -13.72 15.09 -21.33
N GLY A 275 -13.13 13.90 -21.51
CA GLY A 275 -11.79 13.73 -22.05
C GLY A 275 -10.73 13.55 -20.97
N ARG A 276 -10.07 12.40 -20.98
CA ARG A 276 -8.87 12.15 -20.15
C ARG A 276 -7.68 12.81 -20.78
N SER A 277 -7.11 13.79 -20.06
CA SER A 277 -5.90 14.48 -20.48
C SER A 277 -4.64 13.69 -20.11
N ALA A 278 -3.62 13.74 -20.98
CA ALA A 278 -2.34 13.09 -20.83
C ALA A 278 -1.22 13.82 -21.60
N ASN A 279 0.05 13.49 -21.32
CA ASN A 279 1.24 14.01 -22.00
C ASN A 279 1.25 15.55 -22.04
N GLU A 280 1.25 16.19 -20.85
CA GLU A 280 1.21 17.65 -20.70
C GLU A 280 -0.03 18.27 -21.41
N ASP A 281 -1.21 17.63 -21.26
CA ASP A 281 -2.48 18.04 -21.86
C ASP A 281 -2.54 18.02 -23.41
N ASN A 282 -1.57 17.37 -24.03
CA ASN A 282 -1.53 17.29 -25.49
C ASN A 282 -2.30 16.08 -26.07
N VAL A 283 -2.55 15.06 -25.26
CA VAL A 283 -3.29 13.86 -25.63
C VAL A 283 -4.63 13.84 -24.90
N THR A 284 -5.70 13.62 -25.64
CA THR A 284 -7.05 13.47 -25.06
C THR A 284 -7.64 12.11 -25.46
N PHE A 285 -8.19 11.40 -24.49
CA PHE A 285 -8.99 10.18 -24.71
C PHE A 285 -10.44 10.42 -24.30
N ILE A 286 -11.38 10.06 -25.15
CA ILE A 286 -12.83 10.06 -24.86
C ILE A 286 -13.37 8.66 -25.15
N GLY A 287 -13.99 8.03 -24.15
CA GLY A 287 -14.53 6.68 -24.28
C GLY A 287 -14.54 5.89 -23.00
N ASP A 288 -14.81 4.60 -23.13
CA ASP A 288 -14.85 3.63 -22.04
C ASP A 288 -13.44 3.10 -21.73
N SER A 289 -13.15 2.93 -20.44
CA SER A 289 -11.89 2.36 -19.95
C SER A 289 -12.18 1.38 -18.83
N ASP A 290 -11.76 0.13 -19.01
CA ASP A 290 -11.86 -0.97 -18.05
C ASP A 290 -10.48 -1.46 -17.69
N LEU A 291 -10.11 -1.32 -16.41
CA LEU A 291 -8.83 -1.76 -15.86
C LEU A 291 -9.05 -2.94 -14.92
N TYR A 292 -8.27 -4.00 -15.10
CA TYR A 292 -8.23 -5.19 -14.26
C TYR A 292 -6.83 -5.37 -13.70
N ILE A 293 -6.73 -5.66 -12.40
CA ILE A 293 -5.44 -5.84 -11.72
C ILE A 293 -5.47 -7.13 -10.92
N ALA A 294 -4.39 -7.91 -11.05
CA ALA A 294 -4.11 -9.05 -10.17
C ALA A 294 -2.81 -8.76 -9.40
N ASP A 295 -2.82 -8.93 -8.10
CA ASP A 295 -1.67 -8.69 -7.23
C ASP A 295 -1.31 -9.91 -6.39
N LEU A 296 -0.01 -10.05 -6.10
CA LEU A 296 0.53 -11.08 -5.23
C LEU A 296 1.65 -10.49 -4.36
N LYS A 297 1.59 -10.78 -3.06
CA LYS A 297 2.68 -10.50 -2.13
C LYS A 297 2.98 -11.73 -1.29
N TYR A 298 4.26 -12.03 -1.15
CA TYR A 298 4.75 -13.10 -0.30
C TYR A 298 5.87 -12.59 0.60
N ILE A 299 5.80 -12.94 1.87
CA ILE A 299 6.78 -12.55 2.88
C ILE A 299 7.36 -13.80 3.52
N PHE A 300 8.67 -13.86 3.59
CA PHE A 300 9.40 -14.90 4.30
C PHE A 300 10.34 -14.29 5.33
N THR A 301 10.24 -14.76 6.56
CA THR A 301 11.04 -14.31 7.70
C THR A 301 11.93 -15.44 8.21
N PRO A 302 13.16 -15.59 7.70
CA PRO A 302 14.01 -16.76 7.95
C PRO A 302 14.25 -17.06 9.43
N THR A 303 14.36 -16.01 10.24
CA THR A 303 14.63 -16.11 11.69
C THR A 303 13.35 -16.11 12.54
N GLY A 304 12.16 -16.07 11.92
CA GLY A 304 10.90 -15.83 12.62
C GLY A 304 10.76 -14.41 13.20
N ASN A 305 11.72 -13.52 12.95
CA ASN A 305 11.71 -12.13 13.41
C ASN A 305 11.95 -11.17 12.22
N SER A 306 10.88 -10.54 11.76
CA SER A 306 10.89 -9.59 10.64
C SER A 306 11.75 -8.34 10.88
N LYS A 307 12.06 -8.02 12.15
CA LYS A 307 12.98 -6.92 12.49
C LYS A 307 14.42 -7.26 12.09
N ASN A 308 14.81 -8.53 12.13
CA ASN A 308 16.17 -8.96 11.81
C ASN A 308 16.36 -9.22 10.31
N GLN A 309 15.58 -10.14 9.78
CA GLN A 309 15.66 -10.55 8.37
C GLN A 309 14.27 -10.80 7.80
N GLN A 310 14.05 -10.34 6.57
CA GLN A 310 12.78 -10.52 5.85
C GLN A 310 13.03 -10.47 4.36
N LEU A 311 12.49 -11.42 3.64
CA LEU A 311 12.37 -11.39 2.18
C LEU A 311 10.92 -11.07 1.83
N THR A 312 10.71 -10.08 0.99
CA THR A 312 9.41 -9.74 0.41
C THR A 312 9.49 -9.93 -1.10
N LEU A 313 8.55 -10.68 -1.65
CA LEU A 313 8.31 -10.79 -3.09
C LEU A 313 6.94 -10.17 -3.36
N GLN A 314 6.84 -9.33 -4.37
CA GLN A 314 5.61 -8.64 -4.74
C GLN A 314 5.56 -8.40 -6.23
N GLY A 315 4.39 -8.55 -6.80
CA GLY A 315 4.14 -8.25 -8.21
C GLY A 315 2.68 -8.00 -8.47
N GLU A 316 2.41 -7.24 -9.53
CA GLU A 316 1.07 -6.95 -10.01
C GLU A 316 1.06 -7.02 -11.53
N TYR A 317 -0.06 -7.49 -12.09
CA TYR A 317 -0.37 -7.51 -13.51
C TYR A 317 -1.59 -6.66 -13.76
N PHE A 318 -1.49 -5.77 -14.75
CA PHE A 318 -2.50 -4.82 -15.19
C PHE A 318 -2.95 -5.18 -16.60
N TYR A 319 -4.25 -5.14 -16.85
CA TYR A 319 -4.85 -5.28 -18.16
C TYR A 319 -5.91 -4.20 -18.32
N ARG A 320 -5.76 -3.35 -19.35
CA ARG A 320 -6.68 -2.26 -19.66
C ARG A 320 -7.25 -2.45 -21.04
N ASN A 321 -8.57 -2.43 -21.15
CA ASN A 321 -9.30 -2.37 -22.40
C ASN A 321 -9.89 -0.97 -22.57
N GLU A 322 -9.73 -0.37 -23.73
CA GLU A 322 -10.25 0.97 -24.04
C GLU A 322 -11.00 0.97 -25.37
N SER A 323 -12.15 1.64 -25.39
CA SER A 323 -13.00 1.81 -26.59
C SER A 323 -13.46 3.25 -26.67
N GLY A 324 -12.99 3.99 -27.69
CA GLY A 324 -13.29 5.41 -27.83
C GLY A 324 -12.49 6.09 -28.93
N THR A 325 -12.07 7.32 -28.67
CA THR A 325 -11.24 8.11 -29.59
C THR A 325 -10.03 8.69 -28.86
N TYR A 326 -8.90 8.71 -29.54
CA TYR A 326 -7.69 9.45 -29.12
C TYR A 326 -7.44 10.62 -30.06
N GLU A 327 -7.02 11.73 -29.50
CA GLU A 327 -6.49 12.88 -30.23
C GLU A 327 -5.11 13.28 -29.65
N ASP A 328 -4.16 13.59 -30.53
CA ASP A 328 -2.87 14.18 -30.17
C ASP A 328 -2.75 15.56 -30.83
N ALA A 329 -2.86 16.60 -30.01
CA ALA A 329 -2.89 18.00 -30.46
C ALA A 329 -1.54 18.45 -31.05
N ILE A 330 -0.40 17.97 -30.54
CA ILE A 330 0.93 18.31 -31.09
C ILE A 330 1.07 17.82 -32.51
N PHE A 331 0.59 16.60 -32.79
CA PHE A 331 0.68 16.00 -34.11
C PHE A 331 -0.54 16.26 -34.97
N ALA A 332 -1.53 17.03 -34.46
CA ALA A 332 -2.75 17.38 -35.17
C ALA A 332 -3.46 16.16 -35.78
N THR A 333 -3.54 15.06 -35.06
CA THR A 333 -4.12 13.81 -35.56
C THR A 333 -5.61 13.87 -35.79
N GLY A 334 -6.31 14.80 -35.10
CA GLY A 334 -7.76 14.75 -34.93
C GLY A 334 -8.19 13.52 -34.12
N GLU A 335 -9.49 13.32 -34.00
CA GLU A 335 -10.07 12.18 -33.30
C GLU A 335 -9.88 10.88 -34.10
N ILE A 336 -9.15 9.94 -33.54
CA ILE A 336 -8.86 8.63 -34.13
C ILE A 336 -9.52 7.55 -33.30
N ASN A 337 -10.36 6.72 -33.93
CA ASN A 337 -10.98 5.59 -33.27
C ASN A 337 -9.94 4.62 -32.73
N PHE A 338 -10.17 4.23 -31.49
CA PHE A 338 -9.34 3.27 -30.75
C PHE A 338 -10.24 2.22 -30.09
N ASN A 339 -9.93 0.96 -30.28
CA ASN A 339 -10.61 -0.15 -29.62
C ASN A 339 -9.58 -1.30 -29.50
N ASP A 340 -8.83 -1.28 -28.44
CA ASP A 340 -7.77 -2.24 -28.21
C ASP A 340 -7.44 -2.35 -26.73
N ASP A 341 -6.53 -3.28 -26.39
CA ASP A 341 -6.08 -3.52 -25.05
C ASP A 341 -4.59 -3.28 -24.89
N SER A 342 -4.22 -2.88 -23.68
CA SER A 342 -2.84 -2.74 -23.24
C SER A 342 -2.66 -3.43 -21.90
N SER A 343 -1.46 -3.87 -21.61
CA SER A 343 -1.18 -4.52 -20.34
C SER A 343 0.19 -4.14 -19.79
N GLY A 344 0.43 -4.49 -18.55
CA GLY A 344 1.72 -4.27 -17.94
C GLY A 344 1.86 -5.04 -16.65
N TRP A 345 3.09 -5.24 -16.21
CA TRP A 345 3.35 -5.93 -14.97
C TRP A 345 4.66 -5.50 -14.35
N TYR A 346 4.77 -5.72 -13.08
CA TYR A 346 6.04 -5.62 -12.39
C TYR A 346 6.23 -6.79 -11.42
N LEU A 347 7.48 -7.07 -11.13
CA LEU A 347 7.91 -7.97 -10.08
C LEU A 347 9.05 -7.30 -9.30
N GLN A 348 8.92 -7.29 -7.98
CA GLN A 348 9.96 -6.75 -7.10
C GLN A 348 10.30 -7.72 -5.97
N THR A 349 11.53 -7.65 -5.53
CA THR A 349 12.03 -8.36 -4.36
C THR A 349 12.76 -7.38 -3.46
N VAL A 350 12.50 -7.47 -2.15
CA VAL A 350 13.20 -6.67 -1.14
C VAL A 350 13.69 -7.60 -0.04
N TYR A 351 14.97 -7.54 0.24
CA TYR A 351 15.60 -8.33 1.28
C TYR A 351 16.18 -7.45 2.38
N LYS A 352 15.58 -7.51 3.56
CA LYS A 352 16.15 -6.99 4.79
C LYS A 352 17.18 -8.00 5.31
N PHE A 353 18.45 -7.70 5.15
CA PHE A 353 19.55 -8.59 5.56
C PHE A 353 20.12 -8.23 6.94
N LYS A 354 19.83 -7.04 7.45
CA LYS A 354 20.10 -6.55 8.80
C LYS A 354 18.97 -5.64 9.27
N PRO A 355 18.81 -5.41 10.57
CA PRO A 355 17.70 -4.61 11.10
C PRO A 355 17.49 -3.25 10.45
N GLN A 356 18.58 -2.60 10.01
CA GLN A 356 18.54 -1.26 9.44
C GLN A 356 18.79 -1.22 7.92
N TRP A 357 19.10 -2.34 7.28
CA TRP A 357 19.53 -2.36 5.89
C TRP A 357 18.67 -3.26 5.03
N ARG A 358 18.21 -2.73 3.90
CA ARG A 358 17.48 -3.47 2.88
C ARG A 358 18.12 -3.23 1.51
N VAL A 359 18.03 -4.24 0.66
CA VAL A 359 18.31 -4.15 -0.77
C VAL A 359 17.09 -4.60 -1.54
N GLY A 360 16.86 -4.02 -2.71
CA GLY A 360 15.73 -4.37 -3.55
C GLY A 360 16.08 -4.36 -5.03
N LEU A 361 15.37 -5.19 -5.77
CA LEU A 361 15.38 -5.25 -7.23
C LEU A 361 13.94 -5.21 -7.72
N ARG A 362 13.68 -4.48 -8.80
CA ARG A 362 12.38 -4.45 -9.48
C ARG A 362 12.59 -4.49 -10.98
N TYR A 363 11.76 -5.25 -11.65
CA TYR A 363 11.58 -5.22 -13.09
C TYR A 363 10.14 -4.85 -13.39
N SER A 364 9.91 -3.97 -14.36
CA SER A 364 8.58 -3.63 -14.86
C SER A 364 8.57 -3.57 -16.37
N LYS A 365 7.45 -3.95 -16.98
CA LYS A 365 7.25 -3.97 -18.41
C LYS A 365 5.82 -3.56 -18.74
N LEU A 366 5.67 -2.79 -19.81
CA LEU A 366 4.40 -2.51 -20.46
C LEU A 366 4.34 -3.26 -21.79
N LEU A 367 3.14 -3.64 -22.19
CA LEU A 367 2.81 -4.26 -23.47
C LEU A 367 1.84 -3.30 -24.14
N THR A 368 2.26 -2.70 -25.24
CA THR A 368 1.51 -1.67 -25.96
C THR A 368 0.42 -2.26 -26.82
N ALA A 369 -0.69 -1.54 -26.97
CA ALA A 369 -1.69 -1.79 -27.98
C ALA A 369 -1.12 -1.59 -29.39
N ASP A 370 -1.77 -2.13 -30.40
CA ASP A 370 -1.45 -1.85 -31.79
C ASP A 370 -1.74 -0.38 -32.13
N THR A 371 -0.77 0.32 -32.71
CA THR A 371 -0.94 1.73 -33.05
C THR A 371 -1.86 1.89 -34.26
N PRO A 372 -3.05 2.53 -34.13
CA PRO A 372 -3.88 2.85 -35.29
C PRO A 372 -3.15 3.69 -36.32
N VAL A 373 -3.47 3.50 -37.62
CA VAL A 373 -2.80 4.23 -38.70
C VAL A 373 -2.85 5.75 -38.51
N GLY A 374 -3.96 6.29 -37.98
CA GLY A 374 -4.10 7.72 -37.73
C GLY A 374 -3.24 8.26 -36.58
N LEU A 375 -2.72 7.41 -35.71
CA LEU A 375 -1.82 7.76 -34.59
C LEU A 375 -0.35 7.43 -34.91
N ALA A 376 -0.05 6.91 -36.11
CA ALA A 376 1.32 6.60 -36.48
C ALA A 376 2.19 7.88 -36.52
N GLY A 377 3.33 7.85 -35.86
CA GLY A 377 4.23 8.97 -35.69
C GLY A 377 3.85 9.99 -34.62
N SER A 378 2.71 9.83 -33.94
CA SER A 378 2.30 10.66 -32.81
C SER A 378 3.03 10.24 -31.50
N SER A 379 2.74 10.92 -30.40
CA SER A 379 3.25 10.55 -29.07
C SER A 379 2.72 9.18 -28.59
N LEU A 380 1.60 8.73 -29.15
CA LEU A 380 0.97 7.43 -28.85
C LEU A 380 1.48 6.30 -29.76
N ASP A 381 2.40 6.57 -30.70
CA ASP A 381 2.99 5.53 -31.51
C ASP A 381 4.03 4.72 -30.70
N SER A 382 3.73 3.45 -30.48
CA SER A 382 4.66 2.55 -29.78
C SER A 382 5.91 2.23 -30.61
N ASN A 383 5.87 2.40 -31.92
CA ASN A 383 6.91 1.97 -32.87
C ASN A 383 7.32 0.49 -32.67
N ASN A 384 6.36 -0.36 -32.30
CA ASN A 384 6.57 -1.77 -31.89
C ASN A 384 7.61 -1.92 -30.77
N HIS A 385 7.57 -1.02 -29.80
CA HIS A 385 8.44 -1.06 -28.64
C HIS A 385 7.60 -1.25 -27.37
N ASP A 386 7.96 -2.22 -26.56
CA ASP A 386 7.39 -2.45 -25.23
C ASP A 386 8.28 -1.77 -24.18
N PRO A 387 7.78 -0.72 -23.49
CA PRO A 387 8.54 -0.03 -22.45
C PRO A 387 8.89 -0.94 -21.27
N LYS A 388 10.11 -0.82 -20.75
CA LYS A 388 10.56 -1.60 -19.60
C LYS A 388 11.52 -0.82 -18.71
N SER A 389 11.61 -1.22 -17.45
CA SER A 389 12.47 -0.60 -16.45
C SER A 389 13.08 -1.65 -15.53
N TYR A 390 14.36 -1.47 -15.22
CA TYR A 390 15.12 -2.24 -14.25
C TYR A 390 15.53 -1.32 -13.11
N THR A 391 15.16 -1.65 -11.90
CA THR A 391 15.44 -0.84 -10.72
C THR A 391 16.21 -1.62 -9.69
N SER A 392 17.21 -0.99 -9.07
CA SER A 392 17.90 -1.52 -7.89
C SER A 392 17.94 -0.46 -6.80
N MET A 393 17.83 -0.87 -5.55
CA MET A 393 17.92 0.05 -4.42
C MET A 393 18.67 -0.56 -3.24
N ILE A 394 19.24 0.33 -2.46
CA ILE A 394 19.68 0.06 -1.09
C ILE A 394 19.10 1.14 -0.19
N ASP A 395 18.55 0.75 0.95
CA ASP A 395 18.11 1.72 1.94
C ASP A 395 18.66 1.42 3.34
N TRP A 396 18.78 2.49 4.11
CA TRP A 396 19.16 2.48 5.50
C TRP A 396 18.11 3.19 6.33
N THR A 397 17.59 2.47 7.32
CA THR A 397 16.57 2.94 8.25
C THR A 397 17.22 3.12 9.62
N ASN A 398 17.50 4.37 10.02
CA ASN A 398 18.09 4.67 11.31
C ASN A 398 17.14 4.33 12.47
N SER A 399 15.88 4.65 12.29
CA SER A 399 14.79 4.38 13.22
C SER A 399 13.49 4.20 12.41
N GLU A 400 12.40 3.84 13.07
CA GLU A 400 11.07 3.80 12.46
C GLU A 400 10.60 5.16 11.88
N PHE A 401 11.29 6.26 12.22
CA PHE A 401 10.96 7.62 11.80
C PHE A 401 11.86 8.15 10.67
N SER A 402 12.82 7.41 10.20
CA SER A 402 13.77 7.94 9.19
C SER A 402 14.35 6.86 8.31
N ARG A 403 14.37 7.12 7.01
CA ARG A 403 14.93 6.26 5.97
C ARG A 403 15.69 7.09 4.97
N ILE A 404 16.87 6.60 4.56
CA ILE A 404 17.63 7.12 3.42
C ILE A 404 17.73 5.99 2.40
N ARG A 405 17.45 6.27 1.14
CA ARG A 405 17.46 5.32 0.03
C ARG A 405 18.30 5.85 -1.11
N LEU A 406 19.18 5.01 -1.64
CA LEU A 406 19.82 5.20 -2.93
C LEU A 406 19.24 4.21 -3.92
N GLN A 407 18.75 4.72 -5.05
CA GLN A 407 18.12 3.94 -6.11
C GLN A 407 18.76 4.24 -7.46
N TYR A 408 18.87 3.22 -8.29
CA TYR A 408 19.26 3.31 -9.69
C TYR A 408 18.20 2.67 -10.55
N ASN A 409 17.78 3.40 -11.61
CA ASN A 409 16.88 2.90 -12.65
C ASN A 409 17.60 2.89 -13.99
N HIS A 410 17.33 1.85 -14.77
CA HIS A 410 17.61 1.79 -16.20
C HIS A 410 16.28 1.62 -16.92
N GLU A 411 15.84 2.65 -17.64
CA GLU A 411 14.56 2.67 -18.34
C GLU A 411 14.77 2.65 -19.87
N GLU A 412 14.02 1.81 -20.54
CA GLU A 412 13.90 1.72 -21.98
C GLU A 412 12.45 2.06 -22.36
N LEU A 413 12.11 3.36 -22.37
CA LEU A 413 10.74 3.84 -22.53
C LEU A 413 10.26 3.94 -23.97
N SER A 414 11.20 4.04 -24.92
CA SER A 414 10.94 3.99 -26.36
C SER A 414 12.12 3.42 -27.09
N LYS A 415 11.94 3.09 -28.37
CA LYS A 415 12.92 2.34 -29.21
C LYS A 415 14.36 2.86 -29.17
N ASN A 416 14.57 4.16 -28.99
CA ASN A 416 15.89 4.79 -29.02
C ASN A 416 16.17 5.62 -27.75
N ASN A 417 15.36 5.48 -26.71
CA ASN A 417 15.49 6.24 -25.49
C ASN A 417 15.79 5.32 -24.30
N HIS A 418 17.06 5.25 -23.95
CA HIS A 418 17.53 4.54 -22.74
C HIS A 418 17.96 5.59 -21.74
N ASP A 419 17.28 5.64 -20.60
CA ASP A 419 17.56 6.57 -19.52
C ASP A 419 18.14 5.86 -18.31
N ASN A 420 19.24 6.41 -17.78
CA ASN A 420 19.83 5.96 -16.53
C ASN A 420 19.56 7.04 -15.49
N GLN A 421 19.01 6.62 -14.38
CA GLN A 421 18.56 7.53 -13.32
C GLN A 421 19.21 7.13 -12.00
N ILE A 422 19.64 8.13 -11.25
CA ILE A 422 20.10 7.96 -9.86
C ILE A 422 19.22 8.82 -8.99
N MET A 423 18.67 8.24 -7.94
CA MET A 423 17.82 8.91 -6.97
C MET A 423 18.38 8.70 -5.55
N LEU A 424 18.56 9.78 -4.83
CA LEU A 424 18.81 9.77 -3.39
C LEU A 424 17.58 10.34 -2.69
N GLN A 425 16.90 9.51 -1.91
CA GLN A 425 15.68 9.90 -1.20
C GLN A 425 15.91 9.84 0.31
N TYR A 426 15.38 10.82 1.03
CA TYR A 426 15.17 10.70 2.47
C TYR A 426 13.69 10.83 2.79
N VAL A 427 13.22 10.02 3.74
CA VAL A 427 11.87 10.12 4.30
C VAL A 427 12.01 10.22 5.81
N MET A 428 11.39 11.24 6.40
CA MET A 428 11.35 11.43 7.84
C MET A 428 9.93 11.69 8.29
N SER A 429 9.52 11.07 9.39
CA SER A 429 8.21 11.29 9.99
C SER A 429 8.35 11.80 11.42
N PHE A 430 7.43 12.66 11.84
CA PHE A 430 7.32 13.11 13.21
C PHE A 430 5.87 13.40 13.59
N GLY A 431 5.56 13.31 14.86
CA GLY A 431 4.20 13.43 15.37
C GLY A 431 3.62 12.09 15.83
N ALA A 432 2.31 11.99 15.85
CA ALA A 432 1.64 10.76 16.23
C ALA A 432 1.73 9.72 15.10
N HIS A 433 1.89 8.45 15.46
CA HIS A 433 2.10 7.32 14.52
C HIS A 433 0.96 7.00 13.53
N SER A 434 -0.02 7.90 13.34
CA SER A 434 -1.19 7.63 12.50
C SER A 434 -0.91 7.55 11.00
N ALA A 435 0.24 8.05 10.53
CA ALA A 435 0.56 8.09 9.10
C ALA A 435 1.17 6.80 8.53
N HIS A 436 1.52 5.81 9.37
CA HIS A 436 2.16 4.59 8.88
C HIS A 436 1.66 3.34 9.59
N LYS A 437 1.20 2.36 8.82
CA LYS A 437 1.21 0.94 9.20
C LYS A 437 2.47 0.34 8.58
N TYR A 438 3.51 0.15 9.39
CA TYR A 438 4.70 -0.62 9.00
C TYR A 438 4.49 -2.10 9.26
#